data_d6db059cd6ce20625dfba270d1bc52a4
#
_entry.id   d6db059cd6ce20625dfba270d1bc52a4
#
_cell.length_a   1.000
_cell.length_b   1.000
_cell.length_c   1.000
_cell.angle_alpha   90.00
_cell.angle_beta   90.00
_cell.angle_gamma   90.00
#
_symmetry.space_group_name_H-M   'P 1'
#
loop_
_entity.id
_entity.type
_entity.pdbx_description
1 polymer ?
#
loop_
_entity_poly.entity_id
_entity_poly.type
_entity_poly.pdbx_seq_one_letter_code
_entity_poly.pdbx_strand_id
1 'polypeptide(L)'
;MLGIKLIEGEYDTHNWLEAVRGYEKEPEKGARCAICFDRRFEITAQKADELGEKSFSSTLLTSPKKSLKQLKHAGDALGKKFDIVFEAPDYRKASGTQEQNILAKQDQLYRQDYCGCLFGLTMQREDQQKLADELFSPISKQIQPESIEARLELYQKRWDYEDEGIAYKIVKERFLNWRQEFGYVKVKKEVIPSHFLPYSTLKKRYSRGKIDTQIANLHYMNRDEVKFITLKTYNHLAKTNYATVKELIFNSPSFEIELKIRNQIINNGYDLSCIITVDNIPTSKLEIHFQSHIYEDVKEVMLKIT
;
A
#
# COMPACT_ATOMS: atom_id res chain seq x y z
N MET A 1 13.99 21.21 -12.25
CA MET A 1 12.54 21.18 -12.57
C MET A 1 12.33 21.49 -14.03
N LEU A 2 11.37 20.84 -14.71
CA LEU A 2 11.11 21.01 -16.13
C LEU A 2 10.38 22.33 -16.48
N GLY A 3 10.04 23.17 -15.49
CA GLY A 3 9.29 24.42 -15.71
C GLY A 3 7.84 24.21 -16.21
N ILE A 4 7.31 23.00 -16.07
CA ILE A 4 5.97 22.61 -16.52
C ILE A 4 4.99 22.79 -15.35
N LYS A 5 3.86 23.45 -15.61
CA LYS A 5 2.80 23.60 -14.61
C LYS A 5 2.07 22.27 -14.44
N LEU A 6 2.02 21.77 -13.20
CA LEU A 6 1.19 20.62 -12.82
C LEU A 6 -0.21 21.13 -12.41
N ILE A 7 -1.24 20.49 -12.93
CA ILE A 7 -2.63 20.69 -12.51
C ILE A 7 -3.16 19.34 -12.04
N GLU A 8 -3.50 19.27 -10.76
CA GLU A 8 -4.09 18.08 -10.17
C GLU A 8 -5.59 18.04 -10.43
N GLY A 9 -6.09 16.94 -10.97
CA GLY A 9 -7.52 16.73 -11.21
C GLY A 9 -8.21 16.15 -9.98
N GLU A 10 -9.52 16.30 -9.90
CA GLU A 10 -10.35 15.69 -8.87
C GLU A 10 -10.31 14.15 -8.96
N TYR A 11 -10.16 13.48 -7.81
CA TYR A 11 -10.17 12.02 -7.71
C TYR A 11 -11.59 11.49 -7.49
N ASP A 12 -12.34 11.32 -8.57
CA ASP A 12 -13.75 10.92 -8.59
C ASP A 12 -13.91 9.38 -8.53
N THR A 13 -13.65 8.80 -7.36
CA THR A 13 -13.71 7.34 -7.15
C THR A 13 -15.11 6.77 -7.31
N HIS A 14 -16.13 7.48 -6.83
CA HIS A 14 -17.51 6.98 -6.82
C HIS A 14 -18.04 6.77 -8.25
N ASN A 15 -17.99 7.80 -9.07
CA ASN A 15 -18.42 7.72 -10.46
C ASN A 15 -17.56 6.78 -11.29
N TRP A 16 -16.26 6.63 -10.94
CA TRP A 16 -15.42 5.61 -11.55
C TRP A 16 -15.92 4.19 -11.27
N LEU A 17 -16.20 3.85 -10.01
CA LEU A 17 -16.71 2.53 -9.64
C LEU A 17 -18.07 2.24 -10.25
N GLU A 18 -18.95 3.24 -10.36
CA GLU A 18 -20.22 3.10 -11.05
C GLU A 18 -20.05 2.84 -12.55
N ALA A 19 -19.18 3.58 -13.22
CA ALA A 19 -18.93 3.44 -14.65
C ALA A 19 -18.38 2.05 -15.04
N VAL A 20 -17.66 1.37 -14.14
CA VAL A 20 -17.10 0.03 -14.40
C VAL A 20 -17.88 -1.09 -13.75
N ARG A 21 -19.05 -0.82 -13.18
CA ARG A 21 -19.93 -1.84 -12.58
C ARG A 21 -20.34 -2.87 -13.63
N GLY A 22 -20.12 -4.16 -13.31
CA GLY A 22 -20.34 -5.29 -14.21
C GLY A 22 -19.15 -5.65 -15.10
N TYR A 23 -18.08 -4.83 -15.07
CA TYR A 23 -16.83 -5.07 -15.81
C TYR A 23 -15.64 -5.38 -14.88
N GLU A 24 -15.89 -5.70 -13.61
CA GLU A 24 -14.85 -5.93 -12.59
C GLU A 24 -13.91 -7.07 -12.98
N LYS A 25 -14.45 -8.11 -13.61
CA LYS A 25 -13.71 -9.31 -14.04
C LYS A 25 -13.15 -9.25 -15.46
N GLU A 26 -13.34 -8.12 -16.16
CA GLU A 26 -12.78 -7.95 -17.50
C GLU A 26 -11.25 -7.96 -17.45
N PRO A 27 -10.59 -8.64 -18.39
CA PRO A 27 -9.13 -8.69 -18.45
C PRO A 27 -8.54 -7.31 -18.77
N GLU A 28 -7.23 -7.15 -18.61
CA GLU A 28 -6.52 -5.97 -19.14
C GLU A 28 -6.76 -5.86 -20.66
N LYS A 29 -6.92 -4.62 -21.13
CA LYS A 29 -7.28 -4.25 -22.51
C LYS A 29 -8.72 -4.59 -22.92
N GLY A 30 -9.56 -5.14 -22.01
CA GLY A 30 -10.99 -5.36 -22.23
C GLY A 30 -11.83 -4.08 -22.09
N ALA A 31 -13.17 -4.25 -22.00
CA ALA A 31 -14.14 -3.14 -21.97
C ALA A 31 -13.91 -2.17 -20.81
N ARG A 32 -13.56 -2.68 -19.61
CA ARG A 32 -13.19 -1.82 -18.46
C ARG A 32 -12.06 -0.85 -18.77
N CYS A 33 -11.03 -1.29 -19.52
CA CYS A 33 -9.92 -0.42 -19.90
C CYS A 33 -10.35 0.64 -20.92
N ALA A 34 -11.27 0.32 -21.84
CA ALA A 34 -11.83 1.31 -22.76
C ALA A 34 -12.55 2.42 -21.99
N ILE A 35 -13.46 2.07 -21.05
CA ILE A 35 -14.14 3.04 -20.17
C ILE A 35 -13.12 3.91 -19.42
N CYS A 36 -12.02 3.31 -18.91
CA CYS A 36 -10.96 4.06 -18.23
C CYS A 36 -10.28 5.09 -19.14
N PHE A 37 -9.99 4.72 -20.38
CA PHE A 37 -9.37 5.64 -21.33
C PHE A 37 -10.32 6.77 -21.72
N ASP A 38 -11.56 6.45 -22.01
CA ASP A 38 -12.58 7.42 -22.39
C ASP A 38 -12.75 8.49 -21.29
N ARG A 39 -12.96 8.09 -20.04
CA ARG A 39 -13.09 9.04 -18.92
C ARG A 39 -11.84 9.90 -18.70
N ARG A 40 -10.67 9.29 -18.66
CA ARG A 40 -9.42 10.03 -18.43
C ARG A 40 -9.14 11.02 -19.55
N PHE A 41 -9.38 10.62 -20.79
CA PHE A 41 -9.16 11.47 -21.94
C PHE A 41 -10.22 12.55 -22.05
N GLU A 42 -11.48 12.27 -21.69
CA GLU A 42 -12.53 13.27 -21.66
C GLU A 42 -12.19 14.42 -20.71
N ILE A 43 -11.78 14.10 -19.48
CA ILE A 43 -11.36 15.09 -18.48
C ILE A 43 -10.15 15.89 -18.98
N THR A 44 -9.18 15.20 -19.61
CA THR A 44 -7.99 15.86 -20.16
C THR A 44 -8.30 16.77 -21.33
N ALA A 45 -9.13 16.31 -22.27
CA ALA A 45 -9.55 17.10 -23.43
C ALA A 45 -10.41 18.31 -23.03
N GLN A 46 -11.32 18.13 -22.09
CA GLN A 46 -12.10 19.23 -21.51
C GLN A 46 -11.19 20.26 -20.86
N LYS A 47 -10.19 19.81 -20.10
CA LYS A 47 -9.24 20.73 -19.47
C LYS A 47 -8.35 21.44 -20.48
N ALA A 48 -7.94 20.77 -21.55
CA ALA A 48 -7.20 21.39 -22.66
C ALA A 48 -8.04 22.48 -23.34
N ASP A 49 -9.32 22.21 -23.62
CA ASP A 49 -10.23 23.20 -24.19
C ASP A 49 -10.43 24.42 -23.27
N GLU A 50 -10.65 24.20 -21.97
CA GLU A 50 -10.73 25.29 -20.96
C GLU A 50 -9.49 26.18 -20.93
N LEU A 51 -8.32 25.61 -21.19
CA LEU A 51 -7.04 26.32 -21.23
C LEU A 51 -6.70 26.93 -22.58
N GLY A 52 -7.53 26.69 -23.61
CA GLY A 52 -7.31 27.14 -24.99
C GLY A 52 -6.19 26.39 -25.70
N GLU A 53 -5.83 25.20 -25.25
CA GLU A 53 -4.81 24.36 -25.88
C GLU A 53 -5.33 23.79 -27.21
N LYS A 54 -4.44 23.59 -28.16
CA LYS A 54 -4.79 23.07 -29.50
C LYS A 54 -4.59 21.56 -29.62
N SER A 55 -3.89 20.95 -28.66
CA SER A 55 -3.64 19.52 -28.65
C SER A 55 -3.54 18.98 -27.21
N PHE A 56 -3.73 17.68 -27.08
CA PHE A 56 -3.47 16.94 -25.85
C PHE A 56 -2.85 15.58 -26.15
N SER A 57 -2.24 14.98 -25.15
CA SER A 57 -1.60 13.68 -25.26
C SER A 57 -1.76 12.87 -23.96
N SER A 58 -1.15 11.70 -23.91
CA SER A 58 -1.23 10.84 -22.72
C SER A 58 0.06 10.09 -22.44
N THR A 59 0.48 10.05 -21.18
CA THR A 59 1.58 9.21 -20.73
C THR A 59 1.31 7.70 -20.90
N LEU A 60 0.05 7.29 -21.12
CA LEU A 60 -0.30 5.89 -21.41
C LEU A 60 0.31 5.39 -22.73
N LEU A 61 0.68 6.29 -23.66
CA LEU A 61 1.33 5.96 -24.94
C LEU A 61 2.71 5.32 -24.74
N THR A 62 3.34 5.52 -23.59
CA THR A 62 4.65 4.93 -23.26
C THR A 62 4.52 3.51 -22.67
N SER A 63 3.33 3.11 -22.19
CA SER A 63 3.13 1.84 -21.51
C SER A 63 3.03 0.65 -22.47
N PRO A 64 3.90 -0.37 -22.37
CA PRO A 64 3.82 -1.56 -23.22
C PRO A 64 2.58 -2.41 -22.94
N LYS A 65 1.97 -2.24 -21.77
CA LYS A 65 0.77 -2.98 -21.34
C LYS A 65 -0.53 -2.38 -21.87
N LYS A 66 -0.50 -1.24 -22.57
CA LYS A 66 -1.70 -0.59 -23.11
C LYS A 66 -1.80 -0.72 -24.63
N SER A 67 -3.03 -0.81 -25.15
CA SER A 67 -3.28 -0.88 -26.59
C SER A 67 -3.22 0.50 -27.21
N LEU A 68 -2.23 0.76 -28.06
CA LEU A 68 -2.14 2.04 -28.82
C LEU A 68 -3.37 2.29 -29.69
N LYS A 69 -3.92 1.23 -30.28
CA LYS A 69 -5.11 1.34 -31.11
C LYS A 69 -6.31 1.85 -30.31
N GLN A 70 -6.53 1.31 -29.10
CA GLN A 70 -7.59 1.78 -28.22
C GLN A 70 -7.36 3.20 -27.74
N LEU A 71 -6.12 3.54 -27.33
CA LEU A 71 -5.77 4.90 -26.90
C LEU A 71 -6.00 5.92 -28.02
N LYS A 72 -5.55 5.60 -29.25
CA LYS A 72 -5.74 6.48 -30.39
C LYS A 72 -7.21 6.65 -30.73
N HIS A 73 -8.00 5.57 -30.72
CA HIS A 73 -9.43 5.64 -31.01
C HIS A 73 -10.16 6.54 -30.00
N ALA A 74 -9.93 6.37 -28.70
CA ALA A 74 -10.51 7.19 -27.67
C ALA A 74 -10.09 8.66 -27.77
N GLY A 75 -8.79 8.91 -27.98
CA GLY A 75 -8.27 10.27 -28.12
C GLY A 75 -8.78 11.01 -29.36
N ASP A 76 -8.80 10.35 -30.53
CA ASP A 76 -9.29 10.94 -31.78
C ASP A 76 -10.83 11.27 -31.69
N ALA A 77 -11.61 10.43 -31.01
CA ALA A 77 -13.04 10.67 -30.80
C ALA A 77 -13.28 11.94 -29.96
N LEU A 78 -12.51 12.11 -28.90
CA LEU A 78 -12.59 13.30 -28.04
C LEU A 78 -11.98 14.54 -28.70
N GLY A 79 -10.90 14.36 -29.44
CA GLY A 79 -10.32 15.44 -30.26
C GLY A 79 -11.36 16.07 -31.19
N LYS A 80 -12.17 15.24 -31.85
CA LYS A 80 -13.29 15.71 -32.69
C LYS A 80 -14.40 16.40 -31.88
N LYS A 81 -14.69 15.92 -30.66
CA LYS A 81 -15.73 16.50 -29.80
C LYS A 81 -15.39 17.90 -29.33
N PHE A 82 -14.12 18.17 -29.03
CA PHE A 82 -13.60 19.45 -28.49
C PHE A 82 -12.86 20.31 -29.50
N ASP A 83 -12.78 19.89 -30.76
CA ASP A 83 -12.03 20.56 -31.84
C ASP A 83 -10.55 20.79 -31.50
N ILE A 84 -9.91 19.78 -30.90
CA ILE A 84 -8.50 19.73 -30.52
C ILE A 84 -7.84 18.46 -31.06
N VAL A 85 -6.51 18.45 -31.22
CA VAL A 85 -5.78 17.31 -31.78
C VAL A 85 -5.30 16.37 -30.67
N PHE A 86 -5.58 15.06 -30.80
CA PHE A 86 -4.94 14.07 -29.96
C PHE A 86 -3.60 13.64 -30.54
N GLU A 87 -2.52 14.02 -29.91
CA GLU A 87 -1.16 13.65 -30.28
C GLU A 87 -0.83 12.25 -29.77
N ALA A 88 -0.70 11.28 -30.67
CA ALA A 88 -0.48 9.87 -30.32
C ALA A 88 0.78 9.27 -30.96
N PRO A 89 1.97 9.81 -30.71
CA PRO A 89 3.22 9.22 -31.20
C PRO A 89 3.47 7.87 -30.52
N ASP A 90 4.02 6.92 -31.26
CA ASP A 90 4.43 5.64 -30.68
C ASP A 90 5.81 5.76 -30.03
N TYR A 91 5.82 6.18 -28.77
CA TYR A 91 7.04 6.32 -27.97
C TYR A 91 7.74 4.99 -27.63
N ARG A 92 7.18 3.85 -28.05
CA ARG A 92 7.75 2.52 -27.80
C ARG A 92 8.63 2.04 -28.96
N LYS A 93 8.55 2.69 -30.13
CA LYS A 93 9.37 2.38 -31.30
C LYS A 93 10.82 2.85 -31.11
N ALA A 94 11.71 2.27 -31.91
CA ALA A 94 13.10 2.69 -32.00
C ALA A 94 13.82 2.84 -30.65
N SER A 95 13.76 1.80 -29.80
CA SER A 95 14.36 1.80 -28.45
C SER A 95 13.75 2.73 -27.39
N GLY A 96 12.67 3.48 -27.69
CA GLY A 96 12.11 4.46 -26.76
C GLY A 96 11.76 3.91 -25.38
N THR A 97 11.24 2.68 -25.26
CA THR A 97 11.03 2.02 -23.97
C THR A 97 12.36 1.74 -23.25
N GLN A 98 13.42 1.40 -23.98
CA GLN A 98 14.73 1.14 -23.42
C GLN A 98 15.39 2.42 -22.94
N GLU A 99 15.29 3.50 -23.70
CA GLU A 99 15.78 4.84 -23.34
C GLU A 99 15.08 5.36 -22.09
N GLN A 100 13.76 5.25 -22.01
CA GLN A 100 13.01 5.57 -20.78
C GLN A 100 13.50 4.78 -19.57
N ASN A 101 13.79 3.49 -19.76
CA ASN A 101 14.31 2.66 -18.68
C ASN A 101 15.68 3.12 -18.20
N ILE A 102 16.55 3.54 -19.14
CA ILE A 102 17.88 4.07 -18.85
C ILE A 102 17.75 5.39 -18.10
N LEU A 103 16.97 6.35 -18.60
CA LEU A 103 16.75 7.64 -17.94
C LEU A 103 16.14 7.48 -16.55
N ALA A 104 15.08 6.68 -16.43
CA ALA A 104 14.46 6.42 -15.12
C ALA A 104 15.43 5.79 -14.11
N LYS A 105 16.37 4.97 -14.59
CA LYS A 105 17.40 4.38 -13.74
C LYS A 105 18.52 5.39 -13.38
N GLN A 106 18.94 6.22 -14.35
CA GLN A 106 19.95 7.26 -14.12
C GLN A 106 19.46 8.29 -13.10
N ASP A 107 18.23 8.75 -13.28
CA ASP A 107 17.62 9.77 -12.44
C ASP A 107 16.91 9.17 -11.19
N GLN A 108 17.02 7.85 -10.99
CA GLN A 108 16.39 7.13 -9.87
C GLN A 108 14.90 7.46 -9.73
N LEU A 109 14.17 7.56 -10.85
CA LEU A 109 12.74 7.87 -10.85
C LEU A 109 11.91 6.67 -10.42
N TYR A 110 10.86 6.93 -9.64
CA TYR A 110 9.86 5.92 -9.32
C TYR A 110 9.18 5.41 -10.59
N ARG A 111 9.09 4.10 -10.71
CA ARG A 111 8.39 3.44 -11.82
C ARG A 111 7.31 2.54 -11.27
N GLN A 112 6.07 2.98 -11.45
CA GLN A 112 4.91 2.17 -11.12
C GLN A 112 4.84 0.94 -12.07
N ASP A 113 4.80 -0.25 -11.52
CA ASP A 113 4.73 -1.53 -12.24
C ASP A 113 3.34 -2.18 -12.20
N TYR A 114 2.37 -1.50 -11.62
CA TYR A 114 1.00 -1.95 -11.42
C TYR A 114 -0.02 -1.01 -12.07
N CYS A 115 -1.24 -1.50 -12.28
CA CYS A 115 -2.36 -0.69 -12.75
C CYS A 115 -2.97 0.11 -11.60
N GLY A 116 -3.24 1.40 -11.78
CA GLY A 116 -3.95 2.22 -10.78
C GLY A 116 -5.44 1.86 -10.63
N CYS A 117 -5.95 0.92 -11.40
CA CYS A 117 -7.30 0.38 -11.26
C CYS A 117 -7.28 -0.77 -10.26
N LEU A 118 -8.10 -0.70 -9.20
CA LEU A 118 -8.24 -1.73 -8.17
C LEU A 118 -8.38 -3.15 -8.76
N PHE A 119 -9.27 -3.33 -9.72
CA PHE A 119 -9.53 -4.63 -10.35
C PHE A 119 -8.34 -5.12 -11.19
N GLY A 120 -7.68 -4.21 -11.93
CA GLY A 120 -6.50 -4.54 -12.71
C GLY A 120 -5.30 -4.88 -11.83
N LEU A 121 -5.11 -4.17 -10.73
CA LEU A 121 -4.06 -4.45 -9.75
C LEU A 121 -4.25 -5.84 -9.12
N THR A 122 -5.46 -6.15 -8.64
CA THR A 122 -5.75 -7.46 -8.03
C THR A 122 -5.43 -8.60 -9.00
N MET A 123 -5.90 -8.53 -10.25
CA MET A 123 -5.61 -9.53 -11.27
C MET A 123 -4.11 -9.65 -11.56
N GLN A 124 -3.39 -8.53 -11.67
CA GLN A 124 -1.95 -8.55 -11.91
C GLN A 124 -1.17 -9.21 -10.79
N ARG A 125 -1.59 -8.98 -9.54
CA ARG A 125 -0.93 -9.59 -8.37
C ARG A 125 -1.29 -11.07 -8.22
N GLU A 126 -2.53 -11.47 -8.52
CA GLU A 126 -2.95 -12.87 -8.59
C GLU A 126 -2.15 -13.64 -9.64
N ASP A 127 -2.02 -13.12 -10.87
CA ASP A 127 -1.21 -13.71 -11.93
C ASP A 127 0.27 -13.86 -11.55
N GLN A 128 0.79 -12.95 -10.75
CA GLN A 128 2.15 -12.97 -10.23
C GLN A 128 2.31 -13.84 -8.98
N GLN A 129 1.22 -14.44 -8.48
CA GLN A 129 1.17 -15.14 -7.19
C GLN A 129 1.69 -14.28 -6.03
N LYS A 130 1.43 -12.98 -6.07
CA LYS A 130 1.79 -12.00 -5.06
C LYS A 130 0.58 -11.48 -4.33
N LEU A 131 0.80 -11.03 -3.10
CA LEU A 131 -0.19 -10.24 -2.37
C LEU A 131 -0.32 -8.86 -3.04
N ALA A 132 -1.57 -8.36 -3.15
CA ALA A 132 -1.83 -6.98 -3.58
C ALA A 132 -1.60 -6.02 -2.39
N ASP A 133 -0.35 -5.91 -1.95
CA ASP A 133 0.02 -5.15 -0.75
C ASP A 133 -0.15 -3.63 -0.91
N GLU A 134 -0.22 -3.14 -2.14
CA GLU A 134 -0.60 -1.76 -2.45
C GLU A 134 -2.02 -1.40 -1.97
N LEU A 135 -2.85 -2.41 -1.69
CA LEU A 135 -4.21 -2.21 -1.16
C LEU A 135 -4.27 -2.20 0.37
N PHE A 136 -3.17 -2.50 1.03
CA PHE A 136 -3.09 -2.46 2.48
C PHE A 136 -2.76 -1.04 2.92
N SER A 137 -3.79 -0.20 3.00
CA SER A 137 -3.65 1.13 3.59
C SER A 137 -3.50 1.02 5.10
N PRO A 138 -2.75 1.92 5.74
CA PRO A 138 -2.67 1.96 7.19
C PRO A 138 -4.04 2.27 7.78
N ILE A 139 -4.57 1.35 8.59
CA ILE A 139 -5.88 1.53 9.24
C ILE A 139 -5.85 2.74 10.19
N SER A 140 -4.71 3.07 10.76
CA SER A 140 -4.54 4.06 11.82
C SER A 140 -3.45 5.08 11.50
N LYS A 141 -3.26 5.43 10.26
CA LYS A 141 -2.16 6.28 9.79
C LYS A 141 -0.76 5.72 10.05
N GLN A 142 -0.64 4.46 10.47
CA GLN A 142 0.64 3.80 10.61
C GLN A 142 1.21 3.45 9.24
N ILE A 143 2.32 4.07 8.88
CA ILE A 143 3.00 3.81 7.61
C ILE A 143 3.75 2.48 7.72
N GLN A 144 3.37 1.55 6.86
CA GLN A 144 4.01 0.23 6.82
C GLN A 144 5.18 0.21 5.83
N PRO A 145 6.21 -0.62 6.06
CA PRO A 145 7.34 -0.73 5.14
C PRO A 145 6.86 -1.06 3.72
N GLU A 146 7.44 -0.39 2.71
CA GLU A 146 7.10 -0.52 1.27
C GLU A 146 5.64 -0.28 0.90
N SER A 147 4.86 0.34 1.77
CA SER A 147 3.55 0.89 1.39
C SER A 147 3.72 2.06 0.42
N ILE A 148 2.63 2.42 -0.25
CA ILE A 148 2.61 3.61 -1.13
C ILE A 148 2.97 4.86 -0.32
N GLU A 149 2.47 4.96 0.91
CA GLU A 149 2.76 6.06 1.82
C GLU A 149 4.26 6.14 2.17
N ALA A 150 4.90 5.00 2.47
CA ALA A 150 6.35 4.96 2.75
C ALA A 150 7.18 5.42 1.54
N ARG A 151 6.74 5.05 0.33
CA ARG A 151 7.39 5.51 -0.91
C ARG A 151 7.19 7.01 -1.14
N LEU A 152 6.00 7.54 -0.88
CA LEU A 152 5.75 8.98 -0.97
C LEU A 152 6.61 9.77 0.01
N GLU A 153 6.75 9.31 1.26
CA GLU A 153 7.66 9.94 2.24
C GLU A 153 9.13 9.88 1.77
N LEU A 154 9.57 8.76 1.20
CA LEU A 154 10.92 8.63 0.66
C LEU A 154 11.18 9.65 -0.45
N TYR A 155 10.22 9.80 -1.38
CA TYR A 155 10.35 10.75 -2.49
C TYR A 155 10.22 12.21 -2.04
N GLN A 156 9.39 12.50 -1.03
CA GLN A 156 9.36 13.83 -0.43
C GLN A 156 10.72 14.18 0.18
N LYS A 157 11.27 13.28 0.98
CA LYS A 157 12.63 13.44 1.56
C LYS A 157 13.72 13.60 0.50
N ARG A 158 13.55 12.95 -0.66
CA ARG A 158 14.44 13.14 -1.81
C ARG A 158 14.43 14.57 -2.29
N TRP A 159 13.24 15.16 -2.48
CA TRP A 159 13.12 16.55 -2.90
C TRP A 159 13.72 17.50 -1.89
N ASP A 160 13.48 17.28 -0.61
CA ASP A 160 14.08 18.09 0.46
C ASP A 160 15.62 18.04 0.38
N TYR A 161 16.21 16.86 0.14
CA TYR A 161 17.66 16.72 -0.02
C TYR A 161 18.18 17.40 -1.29
N GLU A 162 17.46 17.33 -2.40
CA GLU A 162 17.81 18.00 -3.65
C GLU A 162 17.76 19.52 -3.49
N ASP A 163 16.75 20.05 -2.81
CA ASP A 163 16.59 21.48 -2.53
C ASP A 163 17.66 22.01 -1.56
N GLU A 164 18.08 21.20 -0.59
CA GLU A 164 19.14 21.52 0.37
C GLU A 164 20.56 21.26 -0.17
N GLY A 165 20.70 20.70 -1.37
CA GLY A 165 21.98 20.32 -1.95
C GLY A 165 22.70 19.18 -1.22
N ILE A 166 21.96 18.33 -0.50
CA ILE A 166 22.49 17.19 0.22
C ILE A 166 22.70 16.02 -0.75
N ALA A 167 23.94 15.52 -0.83
CA ALA A 167 24.25 14.34 -1.61
C ALA A 167 23.65 13.07 -0.97
N TYR A 168 22.95 12.27 -1.75
CA TYR A 168 22.32 11.04 -1.29
C TYR A 168 22.43 9.92 -2.32
N LYS A 169 22.12 8.70 -1.89
CA LYS A 169 21.93 7.53 -2.77
C LYS A 169 20.73 6.73 -2.28
N ILE A 170 19.88 6.30 -3.20
CA ILE A 170 18.81 5.33 -2.91
C ILE A 170 19.36 3.93 -3.19
N VAL A 171 19.31 3.06 -2.19
CA VAL A 171 19.71 1.66 -2.28
C VAL A 171 18.53 0.75 -2.05
N LYS A 172 18.60 -0.47 -2.56
CA LYS A 172 17.56 -1.50 -2.35
C LYS A 172 18.04 -2.51 -1.33
N GLU A 173 17.22 -2.76 -0.32
CA GLU A 173 17.43 -3.75 0.72
C GLU A 173 16.36 -4.82 0.66
N ARG A 174 16.76 -6.11 0.74
CA ARG A 174 15.81 -7.23 0.87
C ARG A 174 15.43 -7.39 2.34
N PHE A 175 14.15 -7.60 2.61
CA PHE A 175 13.65 -7.82 3.95
C PHE A 175 12.43 -8.74 3.94
N LEU A 176 12.03 -9.24 5.10
CA LEU A 176 10.75 -9.93 5.26
C LEU A 176 9.66 -8.90 5.56
N ASN A 177 8.71 -8.76 4.66
CA ASN A 177 7.55 -7.90 4.85
C ASN A 177 6.41 -8.66 5.55
N TRP A 178 5.55 -7.93 6.23
CA TRP A 178 4.40 -8.48 6.94
C TRP A 178 3.17 -7.64 6.68
N ARG A 179 2.04 -8.31 6.42
CA ARG A 179 0.74 -7.67 6.26
C ARG A 179 -0.31 -8.45 7.03
N GLN A 180 -1.10 -7.75 7.83
CA GLN A 180 -2.27 -8.30 8.52
C GLN A 180 -3.50 -8.14 7.62
N GLU A 181 -4.22 -9.22 7.35
CA GLU A 181 -5.50 -9.15 6.62
C GLU A 181 -6.66 -8.88 7.57
N PHE A 182 -6.71 -9.62 8.66
CA PHE A 182 -7.68 -9.40 9.73
C PHE A 182 -7.18 -9.94 11.06
N GLY A 183 -7.76 -9.44 12.15
CA GLY A 183 -7.46 -9.94 13.49
C GLY A 183 -8.51 -9.47 14.51
N TYR A 184 -9.05 -10.41 15.28
CA TYR A 184 -9.92 -10.10 16.41
C TYR A 184 -9.96 -11.24 17.44
N VAL A 185 -10.27 -10.89 18.68
CA VAL A 185 -10.46 -11.84 19.78
C VAL A 185 -11.92 -11.82 20.22
N LYS A 186 -12.50 -13.01 20.43
CA LYS A 186 -13.84 -13.18 21.00
C LYS A 186 -13.76 -13.81 22.41
N VAL A 187 -14.53 -13.26 23.32
CA VAL A 187 -14.76 -13.79 24.66
C VAL A 187 -16.25 -13.93 24.86
N LYS A 188 -16.74 -15.13 25.20
CA LYS A 188 -18.20 -15.41 25.35
C LYS A 188 -19.02 -14.94 24.12
N LYS A 189 -18.49 -15.14 22.89
CA LYS A 189 -19.08 -14.73 21.61
C LYS A 189 -19.03 -13.22 21.30
N GLU A 190 -18.57 -12.37 22.18
CA GLU A 190 -18.40 -10.94 21.96
C GLU A 190 -16.97 -10.64 21.50
N VAL A 191 -16.83 -9.75 20.53
CA VAL A 191 -15.52 -9.25 20.08
C VAL A 191 -15.03 -8.22 21.09
N ILE A 192 -13.82 -8.44 21.60
CA ILE A 192 -13.16 -7.49 22.48
C ILE A 192 -12.10 -6.69 21.70
N PRO A 193 -11.88 -5.41 22.03
CA PRO A 193 -10.78 -4.64 21.45
C PRO A 193 -9.45 -5.37 21.65
N SER A 194 -8.74 -5.61 20.53
CA SER A 194 -7.48 -6.37 20.54
C SER A 194 -6.57 -5.84 19.45
N HIS A 195 -5.32 -5.57 19.80
CA HIS A 195 -4.30 -5.07 18.88
C HIS A 195 -3.20 -6.13 18.72
N PHE A 196 -2.85 -6.45 17.49
CA PHE A 196 -1.87 -7.47 17.14
C PHE A 196 -0.55 -6.80 16.77
N LEU A 197 0.54 -7.15 17.44
CA LEU A 197 1.84 -6.61 17.12
C LEU A 197 2.35 -7.12 15.75
N PRO A 198 3.14 -6.32 15.01
CA PRO A 198 3.74 -6.73 13.76
C PRO A 198 4.45 -8.09 13.85
N TYR A 199 4.51 -8.82 12.73
CA TYR A 199 5.06 -10.18 12.64
C TYR A 199 4.35 -11.24 13.49
N SER A 200 3.16 -10.94 14.03
CA SER A 200 2.29 -11.97 14.61
C SER A 200 1.79 -12.90 13.51
N THR A 201 1.79 -14.21 13.78
CA THR A 201 1.23 -15.24 12.90
C THR A 201 0.44 -16.26 13.70
N LEU A 202 -0.48 -16.95 13.05
CA LEU A 202 -1.11 -18.19 13.53
C LEU A 202 -0.96 -19.27 12.47
N LYS A 203 -0.69 -20.51 12.88
CA LYS A 203 -0.65 -21.68 11.96
C LYS A 203 -1.96 -21.90 11.22
N LYS A 204 -3.07 -21.63 11.92
CA LYS A 204 -4.44 -21.71 11.39
C LYS A 204 -5.09 -20.35 11.61
N ARG A 205 -6.04 -19.98 10.75
CA ARG A 205 -6.80 -18.73 10.89
C ARG A 205 -7.61 -18.61 12.17
N TYR A 206 -7.62 -19.64 13.00
CA TYR A 206 -8.41 -19.76 14.20
C TYR A 206 -7.64 -20.50 15.29
N SER A 207 -7.71 -19.99 16.51
CA SER A 207 -7.27 -20.66 17.73
C SER A 207 -8.27 -20.46 18.85
N ARG A 208 -8.39 -21.43 19.75
CA ARG A 208 -9.32 -21.39 20.88
C ARG A 208 -8.68 -22.00 22.12
N GLY A 209 -8.69 -21.26 23.22
CA GLY A 209 -8.07 -21.71 24.45
C GLY A 209 -8.44 -20.88 25.67
N LYS A 210 -7.70 -21.05 26.74
CA LYS A 210 -7.71 -20.21 27.95
C LYS A 210 -6.29 -19.68 28.16
N ILE A 211 -6.19 -18.52 28.73
CA ILE A 211 -4.96 -18.03 29.32
C ILE A 211 -4.80 -18.67 30.68
N ASP A 212 -3.76 -19.45 30.86
CA ASP A 212 -3.55 -20.28 32.07
C ASP A 212 -2.17 -20.08 32.70
N THR A 213 -1.26 -19.41 32.01
CA THR A 213 0.09 -19.19 32.50
C THR A 213 0.46 -17.72 32.40
N GLN A 214 1.08 -17.19 33.45
CA GLN A 214 1.66 -15.86 33.49
C GLN A 214 3.12 -15.92 33.89
N ILE A 215 3.98 -15.27 33.11
CA ILE A 215 5.40 -15.08 33.39
C ILE A 215 5.70 -13.59 33.26
N ALA A 216 6.06 -12.94 34.35
CA ALA A 216 6.19 -11.49 34.44
C ALA A 216 4.92 -10.77 33.92
N ASN A 217 5.04 -9.95 32.86
CA ASN A 217 3.95 -9.21 32.25
C ASN A 217 3.36 -9.91 31.00
N LEU A 218 3.78 -11.15 30.73
CA LEU A 218 3.29 -11.95 29.60
C LEU A 218 2.32 -13.00 30.06
N HIS A 219 1.21 -13.13 29.36
CA HIS A 219 0.19 -14.12 29.62
C HIS A 219 0.09 -15.07 28.42
N TYR A 220 0.16 -16.37 28.69
CA TYR A 220 0.22 -17.40 27.68
C TYR A 220 -1.09 -18.15 27.59
N MET A 221 -1.54 -18.35 26.34
CA MET A 221 -2.69 -19.20 26.08
C MET A 221 -2.25 -20.66 25.99
N ASN A 222 -2.98 -21.54 26.67
CA ASN A 222 -2.70 -22.96 26.63
C ASN A 222 -2.82 -23.52 25.19
N ARG A 223 -1.91 -24.40 24.81
CA ARG A 223 -1.80 -25.12 23.54
C ARG A 223 -1.25 -24.37 22.33
N ASP A 224 -1.11 -23.06 22.43
CA ASP A 224 -0.59 -22.26 21.31
C ASP A 224 0.47 -21.28 21.79
N GLU A 225 1.31 -20.85 20.87
CA GLU A 225 2.40 -19.89 21.12
C GLU A 225 1.89 -18.45 21.18
N VAL A 226 0.64 -18.25 21.64
CA VAL A 226 0.02 -16.93 21.68
C VAL A 226 0.31 -16.27 23.03
N LYS A 227 0.83 -15.07 22.95
CA LYS A 227 1.14 -14.22 24.10
C LYS A 227 0.16 -13.06 24.17
N PHE A 228 -0.32 -12.76 25.37
CA PHE A 228 -1.14 -11.58 25.63
C PHE A 228 -0.39 -10.62 26.55
N ILE A 229 -0.53 -9.34 26.28
CA ILE A 229 -0.10 -8.26 27.16
C ILE A 229 -1.26 -7.33 27.45
N THR A 230 -1.24 -6.69 28.61
CA THR A 230 -2.20 -5.63 28.91
C THR A 230 -1.82 -4.34 28.22
N LEU A 231 -2.81 -3.46 27.99
CA LEU A 231 -2.54 -2.11 27.51
C LEU A 231 -1.56 -1.34 28.40
N LYS A 232 -1.61 -1.57 29.71
CA LYS A 232 -0.65 -0.98 30.67
C LYS A 232 0.79 -1.41 30.34
N THR A 233 1.00 -2.70 30.04
CA THR A 233 2.32 -3.22 29.62
C THR A 233 2.75 -2.62 28.29
N TYR A 234 1.83 -2.57 27.32
CA TYR A 234 2.09 -1.93 26.03
C TYR A 234 2.52 -0.47 26.20
N ASN A 235 1.74 0.33 26.92
CA ASN A 235 2.05 1.74 27.17
C ASN A 235 3.43 1.93 27.81
N HIS A 236 3.78 1.06 28.76
CA HIS A 236 5.10 1.10 29.41
C HIS A 236 6.24 0.86 28.39
N LEU A 237 6.08 -0.15 27.52
CA LEU A 237 7.10 -0.52 26.52
C LEU A 237 7.19 0.51 25.39
N ALA A 238 6.04 1.02 24.95
CA ALA A 238 5.94 2.03 23.88
C ALA A 238 6.27 3.46 24.35
N LYS A 239 6.29 3.70 25.66
CA LYS A 239 6.32 5.05 26.25
C LYS A 239 5.15 5.92 25.79
N THR A 240 3.96 5.32 25.76
CA THR A 240 2.68 5.95 25.35
C THR A 240 1.70 5.97 26.52
N ASN A 241 0.54 6.57 26.31
CA ASN A 241 -0.46 6.74 27.36
C ASN A 241 -1.90 6.56 26.83
N TYR A 242 -2.12 5.50 26.05
CA TYR A 242 -3.47 5.17 25.56
C TYR A 242 -4.41 4.78 26.72
N ALA A 243 -5.62 5.29 26.68
CA ALA A 243 -6.65 4.97 27.68
C ALA A 243 -7.31 3.59 27.40
N THR A 244 -7.42 3.19 26.14
CA THR A 244 -8.04 1.93 25.71
C THR A 244 -7.31 1.32 24.52
N VAL A 245 -7.43 0.00 24.34
CA VAL A 245 -6.94 -0.69 23.14
C VAL A 245 -7.65 -0.18 21.87
N LYS A 246 -8.90 0.25 21.98
CA LYS A 246 -9.60 0.88 20.87
C LYS A 246 -8.90 2.16 20.41
N GLU A 247 -8.47 3.00 21.33
CA GLU A 247 -7.68 4.19 21.00
C GLU A 247 -6.35 3.83 20.36
N LEU A 248 -5.63 2.82 20.88
CA LEU A 248 -4.41 2.29 20.27
C LEU A 248 -4.64 1.83 18.84
N ILE A 249 -5.71 1.08 18.56
CA ILE A 249 -6.02 0.60 17.19
C ILE A 249 -6.18 1.76 16.21
N PHE A 250 -6.81 2.85 16.60
CA PHE A 250 -7.05 4.01 15.72
C PHE A 250 -5.90 5.01 15.67
N ASN A 251 -4.94 4.94 16.59
CA ASN A 251 -3.82 5.86 16.71
C ASN A 251 -2.52 5.12 17.02
N SER A 252 -2.27 4.00 16.35
CA SER A 252 -1.06 3.20 16.56
C SER A 252 0.21 4.05 16.39
N PRO A 253 1.26 3.81 17.17
CA PRO A 253 2.56 4.46 16.96
C PRO A 253 3.20 3.94 15.66
N SER A 254 4.38 4.46 15.31
CA SER A 254 5.07 4.01 14.11
C SER A 254 5.40 2.51 14.15
N PHE A 255 5.49 1.91 12.98
CA PHE A 255 5.82 0.49 12.82
C PHE A 255 7.13 0.11 13.53
N GLU A 256 8.13 0.98 13.50
CA GLU A 256 9.41 0.75 14.18
C GLU A 256 9.26 0.72 15.71
N ILE A 257 8.37 1.53 16.28
CA ILE A 257 8.10 1.50 17.71
C ILE A 257 7.48 0.15 18.09
N GLU A 258 6.53 -0.33 17.32
CA GLU A 258 5.91 -1.64 17.55
C GLU A 258 6.89 -2.81 17.39
N LEU A 259 7.82 -2.72 16.44
CA LEU A 259 8.91 -3.69 16.32
C LEU A 259 9.81 -3.68 17.55
N LYS A 260 10.14 -2.51 18.10
CA LYS A 260 10.91 -2.41 19.34
C LYS A 260 10.18 -3.06 20.51
N ILE A 261 8.85 -2.84 20.64
CA ILE A 261 8.03 -3.50 21.64
C ILE A 261 8.09 -5.01 21.47
N ARG A 262 7.87 -5.51 20.26
CA ARG A 262 7.97 -6.94 19.97
C ARG A 262 9.32 -7.49 20.38
N ASN A 263 10.44 -6.86 19.99
CA ASN A 263 11.80 -7.31 20.30
C ASN A 263 12.12 -7.31 21.80
N GLN A 264 11.41 -6.54 22.62
CA GLN A 264 11.52 -6.59 24.08
C GLN A 264 10.73 -7.76 24.69
N ILE A 265 9.72 -8.27 23.99
CA ILE A 265 8.87 -9.36 24.45
C ILE A 265 9.44 -10.73 24.05
N ILE A 266 10.04 -10.81 22.87
CA ILE A 266 10.60 -12.03 22.30
C ILE A 266 12.11 -12.07 22.48
N ASN A 267 12.64 -13.26 22.76
CA ASN A 267 14.08 -13.46 22.95
C ASN A 267 14.83 -13.72 21.64
N ASN A 268 14.10 -13.91 20.55
CA ASN A 268 14.66 -14.29 19.25
C ASN A 268 13.95 -13.50 18.14
N GLY A 269 14.72 -12.78 17.31
CA GLY A 269 14.20 -11.99 16.19
C GLY A 269 13.44 -12.79 15.14
N TYR A 270 13.54 -14.12 15.16
CA TYR A 270 12.80 -15.03 14.26
C TYR A 270 11.53 -15.62 14.89
N ASP A 271 11.21 -15.28 16.14
CA ASP A 271 9.94 -15.71 16.78
C ASP A 271 8.76 -14.98 16.14
N LEU A 272 7.88 -15.74 15.52
CA LEU A 272 6.66 -15.27 14.85
C LEU A 272 5.40 -15.48 15.69
N SER A 273 5.55 -15.79 16.98
CA SER A 273 4.42 -15.99 17.89
C SER A 273 3.47 -14.79 17.84
N CYS A 274 2.18 -15.07 17.89
CA CYS A 274 1.15 -14.06 17.95
C CYS A 274 1.21 -13.32 19.28
N ILE A 275 1.34 -12.00 19.26
CA ILE A 275 1.35 -11.15 20.45
C ILE A 275 0.15 -10.20 20.36
N ILE A 276 -0.72 -10.24 21.36
CA ILE A 276 -2.00 -9.54 21.37
C ILE A 276 -2.07 -8.62 22.58
N THR A 277 -2.34 -7.36 22.34
CA THR A 277 -2.63 -6.37 23.40
C THR A 277 -4.13 -6.29 23.64
N VAL A 278 -4.54 -6.36 24.90
CA VAL A 278 -5.92 -6.24 25.35
C VAL A 278 -6.00 -5.29 26.55
N ASP A 279 -7.18 -4.69 26.81
CA ASP A 279 -7.38 -3.82 27.97
C ASP A 279 -7.21 -4.62 29.28
N ASN A 280 -7.89 -5.77 29.35
CA ASN A 280 -7.83 -6.69 30.49
C ASN A 280 -7.64 -8.11 30.01
N ILE A 281 -6.85 -8.90 30.74
CA ILE A 281 -6.60 -10.30 30.40
C ILE A 281 -7.88 -11.12 30.63
N PRO A 282 -8.42 -11.80 29.60
CA PRO A 282 -9.61 -12.61 29.73
C PRO A 282 -9.37 -13.82 30.61
N THR A 283 -10.26 -14.04 31.59
CA THR A 283 -10.22 -15.20 32.49
C THR A 283 -11.01 -16.41 31.97
N SER A 284 -11.92 -16.17 31.02
CA SER A 284 -12.72 -17.21 30.37
C SER A 284 -12.09 -17.72 29.10
N LYS A 285 -12.65 -18.81 28.54
CA LYS A 285 -12.26 -19.32 27.21
C LYS A 285 -12.47 -18.28 26.15
N LEU A 286 -11.48 -18.13 25.27
CA LEU A 286 -11.47 -17.14 24.18
C LEU A 286 -11.22 -17.81 22.84
N GLU A 287 -11.52 -17.09 21.78
CA GLU A 287 -11.30 -17.46 20.39
C GLU A 287 -10.53 -16.34 19.71
N ILE A 288 -9.49 -16.72 18.97
CA ILE A 288 -8.67 -15.81 18.18
C ILE A 288 -8.91 -16.12 16.71
N HIS A 289 -9.28 -15.12 15.95
CA HIS A 289 -9.35 -15.17 14.49
C HIS A 289 -8.30 -14.20 13.96
N PHE A 290 -7.34 -14.72 13.20
CA PHE A 290 -6.23 -13.91 12.75
C PHE A 290 -5.63 -14.48 11.47
N GLN A 291 -5.31 -13.60 10.52
CA GLN A 291 -4.55 -13.93 9.32
C GLN A 291 -3.57 -12.82 8.98
N SER A 292 -2.36 -13.22 8.70
CA SER A 292 -1.29 -12.36 8.20
C SER A 292 -0.44 -13.10 7.18
N HIS A 293 0.29 -12.35 6.38
CA HIS A 293 1.27 -12.86 5.43
C HIS A 293 2.66 -12.33 5.76
N ILE A 294 3.67 -13.21 5.61
CA ILE A 294 5.08 -12.85 5.63
C ILE A 294 5.66 -13.30 4.30
N TYR A 295 6.35 -12.39 3.62
CA TYR A 295 6.94 -12.65 2.30
C TYR A 295 8.22 -11.81 2.11
N GLU A 296 9.10 -12.30 1.22
CA GLU A 296 10.27 -11.50 0.83
C GLU A 296 9.84 -10.29 0.00
N ASP A 297 10.40 -9.15 0.35
CA ASP A 297 10.18 -7.90 -0.35
C ASP A 297 11.46 -7.08 -0.45
N VAL A 298 11.41 -5.99 -1.20
CA VAL A 298 12.53 -5.08 -1.43
C VAL A 298 12.11 -3.67 -1.08
N LYS A 299 12.71 -3.07 -0.07
CA LYS A 299 12.50 -1.66 0.28
C LYS A 299 13.58 -0.77 -0.30
N GLU A 300 13.20 0.46 -0.63
CA GLU A 300 14.13 1.53 -0.99
C GLU A 300 14.54 2.31 0.25
N VAL A 301 15.83 2.50 0.43
CA VAL A 301 16.41 3.22 1.58
C VAL A 301 17.30 4.35 1.07
N MET A 302 17.08 5.56 1.57
CA MET A 302 17.89 6.72 1.26
C MET A 302 19.07 6.83 2.23
N LEU A 303 20.26 6.79 1.69
CA LEU A 303 21.50 6.98 2.42
C LEU A 303 22.09 8.34 2.09
N LYS A 304 22.43 9.13 3.13
CA LYS A 304 23.16 10.39 2.96
C LYS A 304 24.61 10.06 2.66
N ILE A 305 25.18 10.69 1.63
CA ILE A 305 26.59 10.59 1.31
C ILE A 305 27.32 11.64 2.16
N THR A 306 28.19 11.19 3.02
CA THR A 306 29.04 12.04 3.89
C THR A 306 30.32 12.40 3.20
#